data_d5a1440106fb77da2736a93bc8dad18b
#
_entry.id   d5a1440106fb77da2736a93bc8dad18b
#
_cell.length_a   1.000
_cell.length_b   1.000
_cell.length_c   1.000
_cell.angle_alpha   90.00
_cell.angle_beta   90.00
_cell.angle_gamma   90.00
#
_symmetry.space_group_name_H-M   'P 1'
#
loop_
_entity.id
_entity.type
_entity.pdbx_description
1 polymer ?
#
loop_
_entity_poly.entity_id
_entity_poly.type
_entity_poly.pdbx_seq_one_letter_code
_entity_poly.pdbx_strand_id
1 'polypeptide(L)'
;LISIWGYTIGHGNSIQLMPYLQYENDETLFSKDFFIQNAIQNLPNERSFFIGILQPFAANPEWPVFILFVLTTYLLLYALLQIANSFIMDYRLSYLVLCILLFPLLYHTLGLNEIYFGELNSNYVADAFSAWAIVFVLRKKIWLSYSMMILATLMHPLAGFHTFLLITGALVL
;
A
#
# COMPACT_ATOMS: atom_id res chain seq x y z
N LEU A 1 -12.79 1.38 -10.56
CA LEU A 1 -12.77 1.46 -9.10
C LEU A 1 -12.79 2.92 -8.62
N ILE A 2 -11.82 3.75 -8.98
CA ILE A 2 -11.75 5.17 -8.57
C ILE A 2 -13.06 5.93 -8.87
N SER A 3 -13.67 5.70 -10.04
CA SER A 3 -14.94 6.33 -10.43
C SER A 3 -16.17 5.83 -9.66
N ILE A 4 -16.08 4.66 -9.05
CA ILE A 4 -17.19 4.05 -8.29
C ILE A 4 -17.00 4.31 -6.78
N TRP A 5 -15.77 4.20 -6.28
CA TRP A 5 -15.46 4.20 -4.86
C TRP A 5 -14.82 5.50 -4.36
N GLY A 6 -14.45 6.37 -5.30
CA GLY A 6 -13.85 7.65 -5.00
C GLY A 6 -12.36 7.58 -4.67
N TYR A 7 -11.77 8.75 -4.53
CA TYR A 7 -10.44 9.00 -4.00
C TYR A 7 -10.55 10.17 -3.02
N THR A 8 -9.97 10.03 -1.87
CA THR A 8 -9.98 11.06 -0.83
C THR A 8 -8.55 11.40 -0.41
N ILE A 9 -8.31 12.70 -0.17
CA ILE A 9 -7.04 13.19 0.36
C ILE A 9 -7.28 13.67 1.79
N GLY A 10 -6.40 13.29 2.72
CA GLY A 10 -6.46 13.78 4.09
C GLY A 10 -7.63 13.22 4.92
N HIS A 11 -8.10 12.02 4.61
CA HIS A 11 -9.07 11.27 5.38
C HIS A 11 -8.45 9.98 5.91
N GLY A 12 -9.08 9.34 6.89
CA GLY A 12 -8.67 8.05 7.41
C GLY A 12 -7.21 8.03 7.89
N ASN A 13 -6.45 7.07 7.46
CA ASN A 13 -5.04 6.91 7.82
C ASN A 13 -4.10 7.93 7.16
N SER A 14 -4.54 8.59 6.08
CA SER A 14 -3.76 9.64 5.40
C SER A 14 -3.90 11.01 6.05
N ILE A 15 -4.75 11.17 7.05
CA ILE A 15 -4.99 12.45 7.74
C ILE A 15 -3.71 13.07 8.31
N GLN A 16 -2.74 12.25 8.66
CA GLN A 16 -1.45 12.70 9.18
C GLN A 16 -0.42 12.98 8.08
N LEU A 17 -0.59 12.40 6.90
CA LEU A 17 0.36 12.50 5.81
C LEU A 17 0.47 13.92 5.26
N MET A 18 -0.67 14.56 4.96
CA MET A 18 -0.68 15.89 4.35
C MET A 18 -0.13 16.98 5.29
N PRO A 19 -0.56 17.07 6.57
CA PRO A 19 0.03 18.00 7.52
C PRO A 19 1.53 17.78 7.75
N TYR A 20 1.98 16.52 7.76
CA TYR A 20 3.40 16.21 7.90
C TYR A 20 4.21 16.70 6.69
N LEU A 21 3.76 16.45 5.46
CA LEU A 21 4.41 16.95 4.25
C LEU A 21 4.41 18.48 4.19
N GLN A 22 3.32 19.12 4.64
CA GLN A 22 3.26 20.57 4.73
C GLN A 22 4.23 21.13 5.76
N TYR A 23 4.39 20.46 6.90
CA TYR A 23 5.38 20.82 7.90
C TYR A 23 6.82 20.69 7.35
N GLU A 24 7.13 19.62 6.62
CA GLU A 24 8.44 19.45 5.96
C GLU A 24 8.75 20.57 4.95
N ASN A 25 7.73 21.17 4.35
CA ASN A 25 7.90 22.31 3.46
C ASN A 25 7.99 23.64 4.18
N ASP A 26 7.30 23.79 5.32
CA ASP A 26 7.29 24.97 6.15
C ASP A 26 7.12 24.58 7.63
N GLU A 27 8.24 24.56 8.37
CA GLU A 27 8.28 24.18 9.79
C GLU A 27 7.47 25.11 10.72
N THR A 28 7.04 26.27 10.25
CA THR A 28 6.17 27.15 11.04
C THR A 28 4.73 26.65 11.10
N LEU A 29 4.32 25.88 10.10
CA LEU A 29 3.02 25.21 10.07
C LEU A 29 2.99 24.09 11.12
N PHE A 30 1.87 23.96 11.79
CA PHE A 30 1.66 22.88 12.78
C PHE A 30 2.69 22.82 13.93
N SER A 31 3.46 23.91 14.19
CA SER A 31 4.48 23.95 15.23
C SER A 31 3.92 23.72 16.66
N LYS A 32 2.62 23.87 16.86
CA LYS A 32 1.91 23.59 18.11
C LYS A 32 1.02 22.35 18.05
N ASP A 33 0.98 21.64 16.91
CA ASP A 33 0.20 20.43 16.76
C ASP A 33 0.90 19.26 17.44
N PHE A 34 0.24 18.69 18.46
CA PHE A 34 0.80 17.60 19.26
C PHE A 34 1.12 16.35 18.41
N PHE A 35 0.27 16.00 17.44
CA PHE A 35 0.45 14.80 16.63
C PHE A 35 1.65 14.93 15.69
N ILE A 36 1.78 16.10 15.04
CA ILE A 36 2.90 16.36 14.13
C ILE A 36 4.20 16.43 14.92
N GLN A 37 4.23 17.16 16.03
CA GLN A 37 5.44 17.26 16.88
C GLN A 37 5.85 15.90 17.44
N ASN A 38 4.91 15.08 17.89
CA ASN A 38 5.21 13.73 18.36
C ASN A 38 5.73 12.82 17.22
N ALA A 39 5.17 12.93 16.02
CA ALA A 39 5.65 12.18 14.86
C ALA A 39 7.11 12.52 14.52
N ILE A 40 7.47 13.81 14.56
CA ILE A 40 8.83 14.29 14.30
C ILE A 40 9.81 13.84 15.37
N GLN A 41 9.43 13.93 16.66
CA GLN A 41 10.30 13.52 17.77
C GLN A 41 10.59 12.02 17.78
N ASN A 42 9.73 11.21 17.17
CA ASN A 42 9.87 9.75 17.08
C ASN A 42 10.39 9.27 15.71
N LEU A 43 11.09 10.10 14.97
CA LEU A 43 11.78 9.68 13.74
C LEU A 43 13.06 8.91 14.07
N PRO A 44 13.43 7.86 13.27
CA PRO A 44 12.64 7.27 12.21
C PRO A 44 11.51 6.38 12.76
N ASN A 45 10.31 6.46 12.15
CA ASN A 45 9.16 5.61 12.47
C ASN A 45 8.79 4.72 11.27
N GLU A 46 7.72 3.91 11.40
CA GLU A 46 7.27 3.00 10.37
C GLU A 46 6.88 3.65 9.03
N ARG A 47 6.67 4.98 9.02
CA ARG A 47 6.25 5.74 7.83
C ARG A 47 7.36 6.57 7.21
N SER A 48 8.52 6.66 7.87
CA SER A 48 9.60 7.57 7.47
C SER A 48 10.05 7.34 6.03
N PHE A 49 10.16 6.09 5.60
CA PHE A 49 10.56 5.78 4.22
C PHE A 49 9.50 6.21 3.21
N PHE A 50 8.23 5.94 3.50
CA PHE A 50 7.12 6.34 2.64
C PHE A 50 7.02 7.87 2.53
N ILE A 51 7.15 8.58 3.66
CA ILE A 51 7.16 10.04 3.69
C ILE A 51 8.36 10.59 2.91
N GLY A 52 9.55 10.00 3.08
CA GLY A 52 10.76 10.40 2.36
C GLY A 52 10.64 10.32 0.84
N ILE A 53 9.82 9.39 0.30
CA ILE A 53 9.52 9.33 -1.13
C ILE A 53 8.68 10.54 -1.57
N LEU A 54 7.78 11.03 -0.73
CA LEU A 54 6.87 12.13 -1.04
C LEU A 54 7.46 13.51 -0.70
N GLN A 55 8.47 13.57 0.14
CA GLN A 55 9.12 14.81 0.59
C GLN A 55 9.56 15.75 -0.55
N PRO A 56 10.14 15.28 -1.68
CA PRO A 56 10.49 16.16 -2.79
C PRO A 56 9.30 16.90 -3.40
N PHE A 57 8.09 16.45 -3.12
CA PHE A 57 6.83 16.99 -3.63
C PHE A 57 6.03 17.73 -2.55
N ALA A 58 6.63 18.00 -1.38
CA ALA A 58 5.94 18.57 -0.22
C ALA A 58 5.26 19.92 -0.50
N ALA A 59 5.81 20.73 -1.43
CA ALA A 59 5.22 22.00 -1.82
C ALA A 59 3.85 21.88 -2.53
N ASN A 60 3.64 20.80 -3.31
CA ASN A 60 2.40 20.52 -4.02
C ASN A 60 2.15 19.01 -4.05
N PRO A 61 1.80 18.38 -2.92
CA PRO A 61 1.77 16.94 -2.79
C PRO A 61 0.56 16.26 -3.44
N GLU A 62 -0.50 17.01 -3.77
CA GLU A 62 -1.79 16.46 -4.21
C GLU A 62 -1.65 15.58 -5.46
N TRP A 63 -0.99 16.09 -6.51
CA TRP A 63 -0.81 15.37 -7.75
C TRP A 63 0.12 14.16 -7.64
N PRO A 64 1.31 14.25 -7.02
CA PRO A 64 2.17 13.10 -6.80
C PRO A 64 1.49 12.00 -5.96
N VAL A 65 0.78 12.39 -4.90
CA VAL A 65 0.01 11.45 -4.06
C VAL A 65 -1.08 10.76 -4.88
N PHE A 66 -1.83 11.51 -5.70
CA PHE A 66 -2.85 10.92 -6.58
C PHE A 66 -2.24 9.97 -7.62
N ILE A 67 -1.16 10.37 -8.29
CA ILE A 67 -0.49 9.52 -9.29
C ILE A 67 0.01 8.22 -8.63
N LEU A 68 0.65 8.33 -7.47
CA LEU A 68 1.13 7.16 -6.73
C LEU A 68 -0.03 6.27 -6.27
N PHE A 69 -1.16 6.84 -5.88
CA PHE A 69 -2.38 6.10 -5.55
C PHE A 69 -2.89 5.30 -6.76
N VAL A 70 -3.01 5.94 -7.92
CA VAL A 70 -3.46 5.27 -9.15
C VAL A 70 -2.51 4.14 -9.55
N LEU A 71 -1.21 4.40 -9.48
CA LEU A 71 -0.18 3.40 -9.80
C LEU A 71 -0.23 2.23 -8.83
N THR A 72 -0.33 2.49 -7.52
CA THR A 72 -0.45 1.44 -6.49
C THR A 72 -1.69 0.60 -6.70
N THR A 73 -2.85 1.24 -6.96
CA THR A 73 -4.10 0.55 -7.26
C THR A 73 -3.95 -0.37 -8.47
N TYR A 74 -3.37 0.15 -9.56
CA TYR A 74 -3.13 -0.65 -10.76
C TYR A 74 -2.22 -1.86 -10.48
N LEU A 75 -1.10 -1.64 -9.78
CA LEU A 75 -0.14 -2.69 -9.45
C LEU A 75 -0.78 -3.76 -8.55
N LEU A 76 -1.56 -3.37 -7.56
CA LEU A 76 -2.26 -4.30 -6.67
C LEU A 76 -3.27 -5.15 -7.43
N LEU A 77 -4.16 -4.51 -8.22
CA LEU A 77 -5.17 -5.23 -8.99
C LEU A 77 -4.54 -6.16 -10.03
N TYR A 78 -3.46 -5.72 -10.67
CA TYR A 78 -2.76 -6.56 -11.63
C TYR A 78 -2.07 -7.75 -10.94
N ALA A 79 -1.50 -7.57 -9.74
CA ALA A 79 -0.95 -8.67 -8.96
C ALA A 79 -2.03 -9.69 -8.57
N LEU A 80 -3.19 -9.22 -8.08
CA LEU A 80 -4.32 -10.09 -7.73
C LEU A 80 -4.83 -10.88 -8.94
N LEU A 81 -4.91 -10.26 -10.11
CA LEU A 81 -5.25 -10.96 -11.35
C LEU A 81 -4.21 -12.04 -11.72
N GLN A 82 -2.91 -11.76 -11.53
CA GLN A 82 -1.86 -12.74 -11.78
C GLN A 82 -1.92 -13.91 -10.78
N ILE A 83 -2.26 -13.64 -9.52
CA ILE A 83 -2.49 -14.69 -8.52
C ILE A 83 -3.68 -15.56 -8.95
N ALA A 84 -4.82 -14.96 -9.28
CA ALA A 84 -6.00 -15.68 -9.75
C ALA A 84 -5.70 -16.55 -10.98
N ASN A 85 -4.97 -16.00 -11.97
CA ASN A 85 -4.56 -16.74 -13.16
C ASN A 85 -3.61 -17.91 -12.86
N SER A 86 -2.93 -17.91 -11.74
CA SER A 86 -2.04 -19.03 -11.35
C SER A 86 -2.84 -20.26 -10.89
N PHE A 87 -4.09 -20.06 -10.47
CA PHE A 87 -5.00 -21.13 -10.02
C PHE A 87 -6.10 -21.46 -11.04
N ILE A 88 -6.47 -20.47 -11.85
CA ILE A 88 -7.58 -20.59 -12.82
C ILE A 88 -6.96 -20.45 -14.21
N MET A 89 -7.05 -21.53 -15.03
CA MET A 89 -6.43 -21.55 -16.36
C MET A 89 -7.15 -20.65 -17.38
N ASP A 90 -8.41 -20.26 -17.13
CA ASP A 90 -9.19 -19.37 -17.97
C ASP A 90 -9.05 -17.92 -17.48
N TYR A 91 -8.41 -17.07 -18.29
CA TYR A 91 -8.23 -15.65 -18.01
C TYR A 91 -9.56 -14.89 -17.79
N ARG A 92 -10.61 -15.23 -18.55
CA ARG A 92 -11.92 -14.59 -18.43
C ARG A 92 -12.56 -14.90 -17.08
N LEU A 93 -12.43 -16.17 -16.65
CA LEU A 93 -12.94 -16.62 -15.36
C LEU A 93 -12.13 -15.98 -14.21
N SER A 94 -10.81 -15.88 -14.33
CA SER A 94 -9.97 -15.18 -13.35
C SER A 94 -10.39 -13.71 -13.19
N TYR A 95 -10.68 -13.03 -14.30
CA TYR A 95 -11.14 -11.65 -14.27
C TYR A 95 -12.51 -11.53 -13.61
N LEU A 96 -13.43 -12.43 -13.92
CA LEU A 96 -14.77 -12.48 -13.30
C LEU A 96 -14.69 -12.72 -11.79
N VAL A 97 -13.86 -13.68 -11.36
CA VAL A 97 -13.61 -13.97 -9.94
C VAL A 97 -13.05 -12.76 -9.23
N LEU A 98 -12.07 -12.07 -9.83
CA LEU A 98 -11.51 -10.85 -9.27
C LEU A 98 -12.59 -9.76 -9.13
N CYS A 99 -13.42 -9.55 -10.13
CA CYS A 99 -14.52 -8.59 -10.05
C CYS A 99 -15.52 -8.95 -8.93
N ILE A 100 -15.88 -10.23 -8.81
CA ILE A 100 -16.79 -10.70 -7.76
C ILE A 100 -16.16 -10.51 -6.37
N LEU A 101 -14.88 -10.84 -6.20
CA LEU A 101 -14.18 -10.68 -4.92
C LEU A 101 -14.00 -9.22 -4.52
N LEU A 102 -13.74 -8.34 -5.47
CA LEU A 102 -13.57 -6.92 -5.19
C LEU A 102 -14.89 -6.24 -4.81
N PHE A 103 -16.02 -6.71 -5.33
CA PHE A 103 -17.32 -6.07 -5.12
C PHE A 103 -17.83 -6.14 -3.66
N PRO A 104 -17.82 -7.30 -2.97
CA PRO A 104 -18.24 -7.41 -1.57
C PRO A 104 -17.12 -7.07 -0.57
N LEU A 105 -15.84 -7.22 -0.93
CA LEU A 105 -14.71 -6.97 -0.02
C LEU A 105 -14.45 -5.47 0.23
N LEU A 106 -15.22 -4.60 -0.40
CA LEU A 106 -15.20 -3.16 -0.18
C LEU A 106 -15.84 -2.74 1.16
N TYR A 107 -16.58 -3.64 1.80
CA TYR A 107 -17.24 -3.41 3.07
C TYR A 107 -16.75 -4.44 4.10
N HIS A 108 -15.64 -4.14 4.76
CA HIS A 108 -15.15 -4.79 5.97
C HIS A 108 -14.80 -6.28 5.84
N THR A 109 -13.52 -6.58 5.69
CA THR A 109 -12.99 -7.89 6.05
C THR A 109 -13.11 -8.12 7.56
N LEU A 110 -13.08 -9.38 8.00
CA LEU A 110 -13.11 -9.75 9.44
C LEU A 110 -12.03 -9.06 10.28
N GLY A 111 -10.98 -8.54 9.67
CA GLY A 111 -9.89 -7.80 10.31
C GLY A 111 -9.98 -6.28 10.19
N LEU A 112 -11.10 -5.72 9.71
CA LEU A 112 -11.25 -4.29 9.39
C LEU A 112 -10.22 -3.75 8.37
N ASN A 113 -9.50 -4.65 7.70
CA ASN A 113 -8.57 -4.28 6.65
C ASN A 113 -9.28 -4.30 5.30
N GLU A 114 -9.18 -3.23 4.56
CA GLU A 114 -9.76 -3.07 3.23
C GLU A 114 -8.70 -3.45 2.18
N ILE A 115 -9.10 -4.18 1.14
CA ILE A 115 -8.22 -4.44 0.00
C ILE A 115 -8.05 -3.17 -0.85
N TYR A 116 -9.06 -2.33 -0.87
CA TYR A 116 -9.04 -1.04 -1.53
C TYR A 116 -9.19 0.07 -0.51
N PHE A 117 -8.17 0.90 -0.42
CA PHE A 117 -8.25 2.14 0.33
C PHE A 117 -8.62 3.27 -0.64
N GLY A 118 -9.63 4.08 -0.28
CA GLY A 118 -9.97 5.29 -1.03
C GLY A 118 -8.89 6.38 -0.93
N GLU A 119 -7.76 6.06 -0.31
CA GLU A 119 -6.65 6.97 -0.02
C GLU A 119 -5.29 6.29 -0.20
N LEU A 120 -4.26 7.09 -0.44
CA LEU A 120 -2.89 6.60 -0.43
C LEU A 120 -2.36 6.57 1.02
N ASN A 121 -1.94 5.41 1.46
CA ASN A 121 -1.20 5.23 2.72
C ASN A 121 -0.07 4.21 2.55
N SER A 122 0.82 4.14 3.53
CA SER A 122 1.98 3.23 3.49
C SER A 122 1.58 1.75 3.43
N ASN A 123 0.50 1.36 4.13
CA ASN A 123 -0.04 0.00 4.08
C ASN A 123 -0.46 -0.38 2.67
N TYR A 124 -1.20 0.49 1.99
CA TYR A 124 -1.71 0.22 0.64
C TYR A 124 -0.57 -0.03 -0.36
N VAL A 125 0.51 0.74 -0.25
CA VAL A 125 1.70 0.53 -1.08
C VAL A 125 2.40 -0.78 -0.70
N ALA A 126 2.52 -1.08 0.60
CA ALA A 126 3.11 -2.33 1.08
C ALA A 126 2.30 -3.55 0.63
N ASP A 127 0.97 -3.47 0.62
CA ASP A 127 0.09 -4.55 0.15
C ASP A 127 0.27 -4.83 -1.35
N ALA A 128 0.48 -3.80 -2.17
CA ALA A 128 0.81 -3.98 -3.58
C ALA A 128 2.13 -4.75 -3.77
N PHE A 129 3.19 -4.39 -3.05
CA PHE A 129 4.46 -5.12 -3.08
C PHE A 129 4.33 -6.53 -2.52
N SER A 130 3.56 -6.72 -1.45
CA SER A 130 3.26 -8.03 -0.87
C SER A 130 2.55 -8.96 -1.86
N ALA A 131 1.56 -8.45 -2.57
CA ALA A 131 0.87 -9.20 -3.63
C ALA A 131 1.83 -9.60 -4.77
N TRP A 132 2.73 -8.71 -5.18
CA TRP A 132 3.76 -9.03 -6.17
C TRP A 132 4.78 -10.05 -5.65
N ALA A 133 5.13 -10.02 -4.37
CA ALA A 133 5.97 -11.06 -3.77
C ALA A 133 5.35 -12.45 -3.93
N ILE A 134 4.04 -12.59 -3.69
CA ILE A 134 3.30 -13.84 -3.90
C ILE A 134 3.32 -14.24 -5.38
N VAL A 135 3.07 -13.32 -6.31
CA VAL A 135 3.15 -13.59 -7.77
C VAL A 135 4.51 -14.18 -8.15
N PHE A 136 5.59 -13.61 -7.63
CA PHE A 136 6.93 -14.08 -7.96
C PHE A 136 7.25 -15.43 -7.34
N VAL A 137 6.76 -15.75 -6.15
CA VAL A 137 6.86 -17.10 -5.58
C VAL A 137 6.14 -18.11 -6.47
N LEU A 138 4.90 -17.85 -6.85
CA LEU A 138 4.10 -18.71 -7.73
C LEU A 138 4.79 -18.96 -9.08
N ARG A 139 5.56 -17.96 -9.55
CA ARG A 139 6.39 -18.06 -10.77
C ARG A 139 7.78 -18.62 -10.53
N LYS A 140 8.08 -19.12 -9.33
CA LYS A 140 9.41 -19.67 -8.93
C LYS A 140 10.55 -18.65 -9.05
N LYS A 141 10.25 -17.34 -9.00
CA LYS A 141 11.24 -16.25 -9.06
C LYS A 141 11.55 -15.75 -7.64
N ILE A 142 12.18 -16.60 -6.85
CA ILE A 142 12.36 -16.40 -5.41
C ILE A 142 13.09 -15.08 -5.08
N TRP A 143 14.15 -14.74 -5.80
CA TRP A 143 14.89 -13.49 -5.56
C TRP A 143 14.03 -12.24 -5.76
N LEU A 144 13.19 -12.23 -6.80
CA LEU A 144 12.25 -11.11 -7.01
C LEU A 144 11.20 -11.04 -5.91
N SER A 145 10.76 -12.19 -5.41
CA SER A 145 9.84 -12.22 -4.27
C SER A 145 10.46 -11.57 -3.03
N TYR A 146 11.69 -11.94 -2.67
CA TYR A 146 12.38 -11.31 -1.54
C TYR A 146 12.61 -9.81 -1.74
N SER A 147 12.94 -9.38 -2.95
CA SER A 147 13.06 -7.96 -3.27
C SER A 147 11.75 -7.21 -3.03
N MET A 148 10.61 -7.79 -3.43
CA MET A 148 9.29 -7.19 -3.17
C MET A 148 8.95 -7.17 -1.68
N MET A 149 9.32 -8.21 -0.92
CA MET A 149 9.13 -8.23 0.54
C MET A 149 9.97 -7.15 1.24
N ILE A 150 11.19 -6.90 0.79
CA ILE A 150 12.02 -5.81 1.30
C ILE A 150 11.34 -4.47 1.04
N LEU A 151 10.84 -4.24 -0.19
CA LEU A 151 10.10 -3.02 -0.51
C LEU A 151 8.83 -2.87 0.32
N ALA A 152 8.06 -3.95 0.52
CA ALA A 152 6.88 -3.94 1.38
C ALA A 152 7.25 -3.57 2.83
N THR A 153 8.35 -4.14 3.36
CA THR A 153 8.84 -3.84 4.72
C THR A 153 9.28 -2.39 4.87
N LEU A 154 9.94 -1.83 3.86
CA LEU A 154 10.34 -0.42 3.86
C LEU A 154 9.13 0.52 3.85
N MET A 155 8.05 0.15 3.14
CA MET A 155 6.81 0.93 3.14
C MET A 155 6.04 0.80 4.45
N HIS A 156 5.88 -0.43 4.94
CA HIS A 156 5.20 -0.73 6.19
C HIS A 156 5.75 -2.02 6.81
N PRO A 157 6.56 -1.93 7.89
CA PRO A 157 7.30 -3.07 8.45
C PRO A 157 6.41 -4.27 8.81
N LEU A 158 5.25 -4.02 9.39
CA LEU A 158 4.34 -5.10 9.80
C LEU A 158 3.77 -5.87 8.60
N ALA A 159 3.34 -5.17 7.54
CA ALA A 159 2.82 -5.79 6.32
C ALA A 159 3.90 -6.64 5.62
N GLY A 160 5.10 -6.10 5.48
CA GLY A 160 6.23 -6.83 4.90
C GLY A 160 6.63 -8.05 5.73
N PHE A 161 6.64 -7.93 7.06
CA PHE A 161 6.95 -9.04 7.97
C PHE A 161 5.91 -10.17 7.88
N HIS A 162 4.62 -9.84 7.87
CA HIS A 162 3.56 -10.84 7.69
C HIS A 162 3.71 -11.59 6.35
N THR A 163 4.00 -10.87 5.29
CA THR A 163 4.24 -11.46 3.97
C THR A 163 5.46 -12.37 3.96
N PHE A 164 6.55 -11.94 4.63
CA PHE A 164 7.76 -12.74 4.80
C PHE A 164 7.46 -14.06 5.52
N LEU A 165 6.74 -14.02 6.65
CA LEU A 165 6.36 -15.24 7.39
C LEU A 165 5.49 -16.18 6.56
N LEU A 166 4.50 -15.63 5.85
CA LEU A 166 3.61 -16.42 5.00
C LEU A 166 4.37 -17.12 3.88
N ILE A 167 5.21 -16.40 3.15
CA ILE A 167 5.96 -16.96 2.02
C ILE A 167 7.04 -17.94 2.49
N THR A 168 7.80 -17.57 3.53
CA THR A 168 8.86 -18.47 4.06
C THR A 168 8.25 -19.74 4.64
N GLY A 169 7.15 -19.63 5.39
CA GLY A 169 6.41 -20.78 5.89
C GLY A 169 5.90 -21.70 4.77
N ALA A 170 5.37 -21.13 3.69
CA ALA A 170 4.90 -21.90 2.54
C ALA A 170 6.04 -22.56 1.71
N LEU A 171 7.26 -22.04 1.78
CA LEU A 171 8.42 -22.63 1.09
C LEU A 171 9.11 -23.75 1.90
N VAL A 172 8.90 -23.80 3.21
CA VAL A 172 9.49 -24.81 4.11
C VAL A 172 8.58 -26.05 4.25
N LEU A 173 7.28 -25.90 4.05
CA LEU A 173 6.30 -27.00 4.04
C LEU A 173 6.27 -27.74 2.71
#